data_a58e13981a47510760fd0987e861322d
#
_entry.id   a58e13981a47510760fd0987e861322d
#
_cell.length_a   1.000
_cell.length_b   1.000
_cell.length_c   1.000
_cell.angle_alpha   90.00
_cell.angle_beta   90.00
_cell.angle_gamma   90.00
#
_symmetry.space_group_name_H-M   'P 1'
#
loop_
_entity.id
_entity.type
_entity.pdbx_description
1 polymer ?
#
loop_
_entity_poly.entity_id
_entity_poly.type
_entity_poly.pdbx_seq_one_letter_code
_entity_poly.pdbx_strand_id
1 'polypeptide(L)'
;MATDLYVGGAVYSPAAPDATALAVTDGIVVWVGSDDVGRALHPGARIIGLDGRFVAPAFVDSHVHLTSTGLALTGLTLTSAAGRSDCLALLAAAHTASAPGDLIWGTGWDDSAWDDSVAGEGRCPTTAEIDAVVGDRPVYLARVDEHSALASSALRARIPGLADAGGFHPAEPLVAEAHHLVRGAARGLLNADQRRRAQLRALDHAASVGVVAVHENGGPDISGTADFLAIADLDHPVAVRRYWGQAVAAADEARALLGTLNADALGGDLFVDGALGSHTAWLSRPYTDAPDTTGIAYLDHDTIGRHIAACTVAGIQAGFHVIGDAAAASVAGAFAEVAAELGTPATARCAHRLEHAEMVSAPDMEILARCGVVASMQPQFDAAWGGPGRLYEQRLGVDRAAGLNDFGGLAKAGVALAFSSDTPVTGIDPWATVRAAVHHHQPRNAISARAAFAAATRGGWRAGGVNDGLTGTLAPGAPAHFAVWEADELVVVGSHAGVQRWSTDPRARVPALPDVSPEAALPRCVQTFRDGAPVYSAEAAG
;
A
#
# COMPACT_ATOMS: atom_id res chain seq x y z
N MET A 1 31.00 -22.27 4.27
CA MET A 1 30.09 -21.25 3.70
C MET A 1 29.93 -21.58 2.22
N ALA A 2 28.70 -21.83 1.78
CA ALA A 2 28.42 -22.09 0.38
C ALA A 2 28.10 -20.76 -0.33
N THR A 3 28.73 -20.54 -1.47
CA THR A 3 28.45 -19.37 -2.31
C THR A 3 27.62 -19.78 -3.50
N ASP A 4 26.56 -19.08 -3.77
CA ASP A 4 25.77 -19.17 -4.99
C ASP A 4 26.19 -18.04 -5.92
N LEU A 5 26.54 -18.39 -7.17
CA LEU A 5 26.90 -17.44 -8.21
C LEU A 5 25.87 -17.51 -9.33
N TYR A 6 25.03 -16.48 -9.39
CA TYR A 6 24.03 -16.27 -10.44
C TYR A 6 24.73 -15.62 -11.65
N VAL A 7 24.57 -16.17 -12.84
CA VAL A 7 25.28 -15.74 -14.05
C VAL A 7 24.37 -15.69 -15.29
N GLY A 8 24.76 -14.87 -16.26
CA GLY A 8 24.08 -14.81 -17.57
C GLY A 8 22.75 -14.06 -17.52
N GLY A 9 22.64 -13.04 -16.69
CA GLY A 9 21.47 -12.18 -16.60
C GLY A 9 21.79 -10.71 -16.80
N ALA A 10 20.85 -9.84 -16.42
CA ALA A 10 21.04 -8.41 -16.25
C ALA A 10 20.77 -8.04 -14.78
N VAL A 11 21.79 -7.60 -14.04
CA VAL A 11 21.68 -7.34 -12.60
C VAL A 11 21.60 -5.85 -12.35
N TYR A 12 20.49 -5.40 -11.74
CA TYR A 12 20.32 -3.99 -11.37
C TYR A 12 21.17 -3.63 -10.16
N SER A 13 22.31 -3.03 -10.40
CA SER A 13 23.17 -2.53 -9.34
C SER A 13 23.80 -1.19 -9.73
N PRO A 14 23.52 -0.08 -9.00
CA PRO A 14 24.17 1.21 -9.26
C PRO A 14 25.69 1.18 -9.08
N ALA A 15 26.22 0.23 -8.28
CA ALA A 15 27.67 0.04 -8.09
C ALA A 15 28.35 -0.63 -9.30
N ALA A 16 27.59 -1.42 -10.08
CA ALA A 16 28.05 -2.13 -11.27
C ALA A 16 26.94 -2.14 -12.33
N PRO A 17 26.73 -1.04 -13.07
CA PRO A 17 25.57 -0.87 -13.96
C PRO A 17 25.46 -1.89 -15.10
N ASP A 18 26.57 -2.47 -15.54
CA ASP A 18 26.65 -3.45 -16.62
C ASP A 18 26.79 -4.88 -16.07
N ALA A 19 26.39 -5.11 -14.80
CA ALA A 19 26.55 -6.41 -14.15
C ALA A 19 25.67 -7.47 -14.82
N THR A 20 26.29 -8.66 -15.05
CA THR A 20 25.62 -9.86 -15.57
C THR A 20 25.57 -10.99 -14.55
N ALA A 21 26.26 -10.80 -13.40
CA ALA A 21 26.35 -11.81 -12.35
C ALA A 21 26.30 -11.20 -10.94
N LEU A 22 25.86 -12.03 -10.01
CA LEU A 22 25.69 -11.75 -8.59
C LEU A 22 26.16 -12.94 -7.76
N ALA A 23 27.02 -12.73 -6.76
CA ALA A 23 27.42 -13.76 -5.81
C ALA A 23 26.78 -13.52 -4.44
N VAL A 24 26.19 -14.58 -3.87
CA VAL A 24 25.54 -14.58 -2.56
C VAL A 24 26.18 -15.64 -1.66
N THR A 25 26.58 -15.26 -0.45
CA THR A 25 27.11 -16.15 0.57
C THR A 25 26.39 -15.91 1.88
N ASP A 26 25.83 -16.94 2.49
CA ASP A 26 25.13 -16.88 3.78
C ASP A 26 24.08 -15.74 3.85
N GLY A 27 23.31 -15.57 2.77
CA GLY A 27 22.26 -14.56 2.69
C GLY A 27 22.72 -13.13 2.40
N ILE A 28 24.01 -12.91 2.16
CA ILE A 28 24.57 -11.59 1.87
C ILE A 28 25.10 -11.54 0.44
N VAL A 29 24.86 -10.45 -0.26
CA VAL A 29 25.50 -10.13 -1.52
C VAL A 29 26.99 -9.88 -1.26
N VAL A 30 27.86 -10.74 -1.75
CA VAL A 30 29.31 -10.58 -1.53
C VAL A 30 30.02 -9.95 -2.72
N TRP A 31 29.43 -10.05 -3.92
CA TRP A 31 29.99 -9.49 -5.13
C TRP A 31 28.93 -9.30 -6.24
N VAL A 32 29.15 -8.32 -7.12
CA VAL A 32 28.33 -8.02 -8.30
C VAL A 32 29.25 -7.57 -9.43
N GLY A 33 29.08 -8.09 -10.65
CA GLY A 33 29.88 -7.72 -11.81
C GLY A 33 29.62 -8.61 -13.02
N SER A 34 30.66 -8.87 -13.85
CA SER A 34 30.54 -9.70 -15.04
C SER A 34 30.74 -11.20 -14.75
N ASP A 35 30.13 -12.06 -15.55
CA ASP A 35 30.19 -13.51 -15.41
C ASP A 35 31.63 -14.06 -15.30
N ASP A 36 32.53 -13.61 -16.16
CA ASP A 36 33.92 -14.12 -16.20
C ASP A 36 34.67 -13.76 -14.91
N VAL A 37 34.50 -12.53 -14.42
CA VAL A 37 35.12 -12.10 -13.16
C VAL A 37 34.51 -12.86 -11.98
N GLY A 38 33.18 -13.02 -11.95
CA GLY A 38 32.49 -13.78 -10.92
C GLY A 38 32.99 -15.22 -10.80
N ARG A 39 33.10 -15.93 -11.94
CA ARG A 39 33.63 -17.30 -12.00
C ARG A 39 35.09 -17.38 -11.53
N ALA A 40 35.92 -16.40 -11.87
CA ALA A 40 37.31 -16.35 -11.46
C ALA A 40 37.47 -16.08 -9.95
N LEU A 41 36.63 -15.20 -9.37
CA LEU A 41 36.69 -14.85 -7.96
C LEU A 41 36.05 -15.91 -7.05
N HIS A 42 35.09 -16.68 -7.57
CA HIS A 42 34.33 -17.67 -6.79
C HIS A 42 34.41 -19.08 -7.44
N PRO A 43 35.60 -19.67 -7.58
CA PRO A 43 35.79 -20.95 -8.34
C PRO A 43 35.10 -22.16 -7.71
N GLY A 44 34.71 -22.06 -6.42
CA GLY A 44 33.98 -23.11 -5.71
C GLY A 44 32.49 -22.85 -5.55
N ALA A 45 31.94 -21.77 -6.16
CA ALA A 45 30.55 -21.43 -6.05
C ALA A 45 29.65 -22.40 -6.85
N ARG A 46 28.45 -22.62 -6.34
CA ARG A 46 27.36 -23.24 -7.11
C ARG A 46 26.90 -22.24 -8.18
N ILE A 47 26.99 -22.64 -9.44
CA ILE A 47 26.60 -21.79 -10.56
C ILE A 47 25.10 -21.96 -10.82
N ILE A 48 24.39 -20.82 -10.93
CA ILE A 48 22.95 -20.73 -11.21
C ILE A 48 22.79 -19.86 -12.46
N GLY A 49 22.23 -20.45 -13.54
CA GLY A 49 21.93 -19.72 -14.77
C GLY A 49 20.73 -18.82 -14.64
N LEU A 50 20.85 -17.59 -15.09
CA LEU A 50 19.75 -16.61 -15.14
C LEU A 50 19.03 -16.57 -16.50
N ASP A 51 19.65 -17.17 -17.54
CA ASP A 51 19.07 -17.30 -18.88
C ASP A 51 18.59 -15.98 -19.49
N GLY A 52 19.38 -14.92 -19.32
CA GLY A 52 19.06 -13.57 -19.79
C GLY A 52 18.07 -12.78 -18.92
N ARG A 53 17.55 -13.37 -17.85
CA ARG A 53 16.56 -12.73 -16.97
C ARG A 53 17.12 -11.52 -16.23
N PHE A 54 16.23 -10.60 -15.88
CA PHE A 54 16.54 -9.42 -15.08
C PHE A 54 16.51 -9.74 -13.59
N VAL A 55 17.53 -9.28 -12.86
CA VAL A 55 17.64 -9.43 -11.40
C VAL A 55 17.69 -8.05 -10.76
N ALA A 56 16.81 -7.81 -9.81
CA ALA A 56 16.72 -6.53 -9.11
C ALA A 56 16.44 -6.72 -7.62
N PRO A 57 16.72 -5.71 -6.77
CA PRO A 57 16.23 -5.71 -5.39
C PRO A 57 14.75 -6.08 -5.35
N ALA A 58 14.37 -6.96 -4.44
CA ALA A 58 12.97 -7.30 -4.23
C ALA A 58 12.18 -6.12 -3.67
N PHE A 59 10.90 -6.09 -3.97
CA PHE A 59 10.00 -5.03 -3.55
C PHE A 59 9.58 -5.15 -2.08
N VAL A 60 9.16 -4.01 -1.52
CA VAL A 60 8.50 -3.90 -0.22
C VAL A 60 7.18 -3.18 -0.44
N ASP A 61 6.08 -3.80 -0.05
CA ASP A 61 4.78 -3.12 -0.04
C ASP A 61 4.58 -2.46 1.32
N SER A 62 4.66 -1.13 1.35
CA SER A 62 4.68 -0.39 2.62
C SER A 62 3.30 -0.13 3.23
N HIS A 63 2.21 -0.64 2.64
CA HIS A 63 0.86 -0.53 3.19
C HIS A 63 -0.04 -1.64 2.65
N VAL A 64 -0.41 -2.58 3.52
CA VAL A 64 -1.29 -3.70 3.18
C VAL A 64 -2.26 -4.01 4.32
N HIS A 65 -3.36 -4.70 3.97
CA HIS A 65 -4.32 -5.31 4.89
C HIS A 65 -4.42 -6.80 4.60
N LEU A 66 -3.58 -7.62 5.23
CA LEU A 66 -3.38 -9.03 4.88
C LEU A 66 -4.65 -9.87 4.88
N THR A 67 -5.47 -9.76 5.93
CA THR A 67 -6.70 -10.54 6.02
C THR A 67 -7.69 -10.12 4.93
N SER A 68 -7.91 -8.83 4.71
CA SER A 68 -8.77 -8.31 3.64
C SER A 68 -8.28 -8.75 2.26
N THR A 69 -6.97 -8.67 2.03
CA THR A 69 -6.32 -9.10 0.78
C THR A 69 -6.58 -10.57 0.50
N GLY A 70 -6.33 -11.43 1.48
CA GLY A 70 -6.56 -12.86 1.30
C GLY A 70 -8.03 -13.20 1.07
N LEU A 71 -8.94 -12.49 1.73
CA LEU A 71 -10.38 -12.62 1.49
C LEU A 71 -10.76 -12.12 0.08
N ALA A 72 -10.18 -11.02 -0.39
CA ALA A 72 -10.39 -10.53 -1.76
C ALA A 72 -9.84 -11.50 -2.82
N LEU A 73 -8.67 -12.11 -2.58
CA LEU A 73 -8.06 -13.10 -3.49
C LEU A 73 -8.83 -14.42 -3.58
N THR A 74 -9.66 -14.74 -2.58
CA THR A 74 -10.38 -16.02 -2.49
C THR A 74 -11.89 -15.87 -2.44
N GLY A 75 -12.40 -14.66 -2.20
CA GLY A 75 -13.81 -14.33 -2.04
C GLY A 75 -14.46 -13.74 -3.29
N LEU A 76 -15.54 -13.01 -3.07
CA LEU A 76 -16.27 -12.31 -4.13
C LEU A 76 -15.55 -11.01 -4.53
N THR A 77 -15.10 -10.94 -5.78
CA THR A 77 -14.64 -9.68 -6.37
C THR A 77 -15.75 -9.01 -7.17
N LEU A 78 -15.94 -7.72 -6.98
CA LEU A 78 -16.94 -6.89 -7.63
C LEU A 78 -16.32 -5.86 -8.59
N THR A 79 -15.00 -5.91 -8.79
CA THR A 79 -14.27 -4.95 -9.63
C THR A 79 -14.66 -4.99 -11.10
N SER A 80 -15.26 -6.10 -11.57
CA SER A 80 -15.76 -6.25 -12.93
C SER A 80 -17.22 -5.80 -13.10
N ALA A 81 -17.91 -5.41 -12.03
CA ALA A 81 -19.29 -4.95 -12.12
C ALA A 81 -19.35 -3.59 -12.84
N ALA A 82 -20.06 -3.53 -13.96
CA ALA A 82 -20.27 -2.30 -14.72
C ALA A 82 -21.53 -1.53 -14.28
N GLY A 83 -22.26 -2.05 -13.29
CA GLY A 83 -23.47 -1.45 -12.75
C GLY A 83 -24.08 -2.29 -11.63
N ARG A 84 -25.19 -1.79 -11.11
CA ARG A 84 -25.95 -2.43 -10.03
C ARG A 84 -26.37 -3.87 -10.36
N SER A 85 -26.89 -4.11 -11.55
CA SER A 85 -27.36 -5.44 -11.99
C SER A 85 -26.23 -6.45 -12.02
N ASP A 86 -25.05 -6.07 -12.50
CA ASP A 86 -23.86 -6.92 -12.50
C ASP A 86 -23.41 -7.24 -11.07
N CYS A 87 -23.40 -6.24 -10.18
CA CYS A 87 -23.08 -6.44 -8.78
C CYS A 87 -23.99 -7.50 -8.13
N LEU A 88 -25.30 -7.41 -8.34
CA LEU A 88 -26.29 -8.37 -7.84
C LEU A 88 -26.14 -9.76 -8.47
N ALA A 89 -25.81 -9.84 -9.77
CA ALA A 89 -25.56 -11.11 -10.46
C ALA A 89 -24.31 -11.83 -9.91
N LEU A 90 -23.21 -11.10 -9.68
CA LEU A 90 -22.00 -11.63 -9.07
C LEU A 90 -22.26 -12.12 -7.63
N LEU A 91 -23.05 -11.37 -6.86
CA LEU A 91 -23.47 -11.77 -5.52
C LEU A 91 -24.32 -13.06 -5.57
N ALA A 92 -25.25 -13.20 -6.52
CA ALA A 92 -26.07 -14.40 -6.68
C ALA A 92 -25.23 -15.63 -7.01
N ALA A 93 -24.23 -15.48 -7.87
CA ALA A 93 -23.27 -16.55 -8.17
C ALA A 93 -22.47 -16.97 -6.93
N ALA A 94 -21.96 -16.00 -6.17
CA ALA A 94 -21.25 -16.26 -4.92
C ALA A 94 -22.14 -16.92 -3.86
N HIS A 95 -23.40 -16.49 -3.75
CA HIS A 95 -24.38 -17.10 -2.85
C HIS A 95 -24.61 -18.58 -3.16
N THR A 96 -24.70 -18.91 -4.45
CA THR A 96 -24.89 -20.30 -4.89
C THR A 96 -23.67 -21.17 -4.66
N ALA A 97 -22.47 -20.61 -4.78
CA ALA A 97 -21.20 -21.33 -4.63
C ALA A 97 -20.76 -21.52 -3.18
N SER A 98 -21.28 -20.72 -2.24
CA SER A 98 -20.86 -20.72 -0.83
C SER A 98 -21.67 -21.72 -0.01
N ALA A 99 -21.06 -22.28 1.07
CA ALA A 99 -21.77 -23.16 2.00
C ALA A 99 -22.91 -22.42 2.72
N PRO A 100 -24.02 -23.12 3.06
CA PRO A 100 -25.12 -22.50 3.78
C PRO A 100 -24.67 -21.91 5.12
N GLY A 101 -25.04 -20.65 5.39
CA GLY A 101 -24.74 -19.96 6.65
C GLY A 101 -23.38 -19.25 6.71
N ASP A 102 -22.49 -19.47 5.75
CA ASP A 102 -21.22 -18.76 5.68
C ASP A 102 -21.44 -17.27 5.34
N LEU A 103 -20.62 -16.41 5.92
CA LEU A 103 -20.52 -15.00 5.51
C LEU A 103 -20.08 -14.94 4.05
N ILE A 104 -20.78 -14.14 3.24
CA ILE A 104 -20.26 -13.71 1.95
C ILE A 104 -19.48 -12.41 2.16
N TRP A 105 -18.16 -12.49 1.92
CA TRP A 105 -17.27 -11.33 1.91
C TRP A 105 -16.96 -10.95 0.47
N GLY A 106 -17.31 -9.73 0.08
CA GLY A 106 -17.02 -9.19 -1.24
C GLY A 106 -16.32 -7.85 -1.16
N THR A 107 -15.53 -7.53 -2.18
CA THR A 107 -14.76 -6.28 -2.26
C THR A 107 -14.79 -5.70 -3.66
N GLY A 108 -14.52 -4.40 -3.76
CA GLY A 108 -14.14 -3.78 -5.01
C GLY A 108 -15.30 -3.28 -5.88
N TRP A 109 -16.52 -3.10 -5.34
CA TRP A 109 -17.51 -2.33 -6.10
C TRP A 109 -17.12 -0.84 -6.15
N ASP A 110 -17.33 -0.22 -7.32
CA ASP A 110 -17.01 1.20 -7.55
C ASP A 110 -18.10 1.86 -8.38
N ASP A 111 -19.05 2.49 -7.71
CA ASP A 111 -20.17 3.19 -8.32
C ASP A 111 -19.76 4.44 -9.10
N SER A 112 -18.57 4.99 -8.87
CA SER A 112 -18.06 6.14 -9.63
C SER A 112 -17.74 5.81 -11.10
N ALA A 113 -17.57 4.53 -11.42
CA ALA A 113 -17.30 4.03 -12.75
C ALA A 113 -18.56 3.50 -13.47
N TRP A 114 -19.72 3.48 -12.81
CA TRP A 114 -20.96 2.89 -13.36
C TRP A 114 -21.73 3.87 -14.25
N ASP A 115 -22.46 3.32 -15.24
CA ASP A 115 -23.16 4.12 -16.24
C ASP A 115 -24.53 4.60 -15.74
N ASP A 116 -24.62 5.89 -15.42
CA ASP A 116 -25.87 6.56 -15.01
C ASP A 116 -26.88 6.72 -16.16
N SER A 117 -26.47 6.53 -17.42
CA SER A 117 -27.36 6.64 -18.58
C SER A 117 -28.43 5.53 -18.63
N VAL A 118 -28.15 4.40 -17.97
CA VAL A 118 -29.11 3.31 -17.77
C VAL A 118 -29.83 3.52 -16.45
N ALA A 119 -31.14 3.71 -16.48
CA ALA A 119 -31.96 4.05 -15.32
C ALA A 119 -31.71 3.10 -14.13
N GLY A 120 -31.07 3.61 -13.07
CA GLY A 120 -30.78 2.93 -11.82
C GLY A 120 -29.56 1.99 -11.83
N GLU A 121 -28.77 1.91 -12.90
CA GLU A 121 -27.54 1.12 -12.94
C GLU A 121 -26.34 1.87 -12.31
N GLY A 122 -26.32 3.19 -12.35
CA GLY A 122 -25.28 4.00 -11.71
C GLY A 122 -25.39 4.12 -10.18
N ARG A 123 -26.44 3.57 -9.55
CA ARG A 123 -26.59 3.54 -8.09
C ARG A 123 -26.20 2.20 -7.48
N CYS A 124 -25.75 2.23 -6.24
CA CYS A 124 -25.46 1.03 -5.46
C CYS A 124 -26.73 0.16 -5.27
N PRO A 125 -26.57 -1.18 -5.14
CA PRO A 125 -27.62 -2.04 -4.63
C PRO A 125 -28.11 -1.59 -3.25
N THR A 126 -29.41 -1.58 -3.04
CA THR A 126 -30.01 -1.35 -1.74
C THR A 126 -29.93 -2.61 -0.86
N THR A 127 -30.05 -2.45 0.46
CA THR A 127 -30.14 -3.58 1.40
C THR A 127 -31.24 -4.57 1.00
N ALA A 128 -32.42 -4.08 0.58
CA ALA A 128 -33.54 -4.93 0.17
C ALA A 128 -33.25 -5.73 -1.11
N GLU A 129 -32.51 -5.16 -2.07
CA GLU A 129 -32.07 -5.87 -3.29
C GLU A 129 -31.04 -6.95 -2.96
N ILE A 130 -30.12 -6.69 -2.04
CA ILE A 130 -29.17 -7.69 -1.52
C ILE A 130 -29.95 -8.83 -0.84
N ASP A 131 -30.86 -8.52 0.07
CA ASP A 131 -31.66 -9.51 0.81
C ASP A 131 -32.53 -10.36 -0.15
N ALA A 132 -33.04 -9.78 -1.23
CA ALA A 132 -33.78 -10.54 -2.26
C ALA A 132 -32.92 -11.60 -2.95
N VAL A 133 -31.60 -11.38 -3.05
CA VAL A 133 -30.65 -12.34 -3.64
C VAL A 133 -30.23 -13.42 -2.63
N VAL A 134 -29.94 -13.03 -1.37
CA VAL A 134 -29.24 -13.91 -0.43
C VAL A 134 -30.09 -14.43 0.74
N GLY A 135 -31.31 -13.92 0.92
CA GLY A 135 -32.19 -14.26 2.03
C GLY A 135 -31.57 -13.85 3.38
N ASP A 136 -31.57 -14.76 4.35
CA ASP A 136 -31.08 -14.53 5.71
C ASP A 136 -29.55 -14.67 5.86
N ARG A 137 -28.80 -14.66 4.75
CA ARG A 137 -27.36 -14.82 4.80
C ARG A 137 -26.65 -13.51 5.16
N PRO A 138 -25.68 -13.51 6.08
CA PRO A 138 -24.84 -12.36 6.31
C PRO A 138 -23.96 -12.06 5.09
N VAL A 139 -23.99 -10.81 4.62
CA VAL A 139 -23.21 -10.32 3.47
C VAL A 139 -22.56 -9.01 3.86
N TYR A 140 -21.27 -8.89 3.54
CA TYR A 140 -20.49 -7.67 3.60
C TYR A 140 -19.81 -7.44 2.25
N LEU A 141 -20.07 -6.30 1.62
CA LEU A 141 -19.49 -5.93 0.34
C LEU A 141 -18.79 -4.57 0.50
N ALA A 142 -17.47 -4.58 0.58
CA ALA A 142 -16.68 -3.35 0.69
C ALA A 142 -16.62 -2.61 -0.64
N ARG A 143 -16.70 -1.28 -0.59
CA ARG A 143 -16.36 -0.43 -1.72
C ARG A 143 -14.87 -0.57 -2.04
N VAL A 144 -14.48 -0.23 -3.25
CA VAL A 144 -13.08 -0.30 -3.72
C VAL A 144 -12.11 0.48 -2.82
N ASP A 145 -12.55 1.57 -2.17
CA ASP A 145 -11.75 2.37 -1.25
C ASP A 145 -11.76 1.87 0.21
N GLU A 146 -12.48 0.76 0.51
CA GLU A 146 -12.64 0.17 1.86
C GLU A 146 -13.21 1.13 2.94
N HIS A 147 -13.72 2.31 2.55
CA HIS A 147 -14.30 3.31 3.45
C HIS A 147 -15.83 3.31 3.51
N SER A 148 -16.49 2.47 2.71
CA SER A 148 -17.93 2.22 2.78
C SER A 148 -18.26 0.79 2.43
N ALA A 149 -19.43 0.32 2.86
CA ALA A 149 -19.88 -1.03 2.56
C ALA A 149 -21.39 -1.14 2.41
N LEU A 150 -21.80 -2.08 1.56
CA LEU A 150 -23.14 -2.63 1.52
C LEU A 150 -23.23 -3.84 2.45
N ALA A 151 -24.34 -4.02 3.12
CA ALA A 151 -24.55 -5.13 4.04
C ALA A 151 -25.98 -5.62 4.02
N SER A 152 -26.18 -6.95 4.08
CA SER A 152 -27.51 -7.56 4.21
C SER A 152 -28.14 -7.24 5.56
N SER A 153 -29.47 -7.29 5.62
CA SER A 153 -30.21 -7.16 6.89
C SER A 153 -29.79 -8.18 7.93
N ALA A 154 -29.44 -9.39 7.50
CA ALA A 154 -28.93 -10.43 8.39
C ALA A 154 -27.62 -10.09 9.09
N LEU A 155 -26.72 -9.35 8.44
CA LEU A 155 -25.51 -8.83 9.07
C LEU A 155 -25.81 -7.61 9.93
N ARG A 156 -26.57 -6.64 9.42
CA ARG A 156 -26.95 -5.40 10.15
C ARG A 156 -27.65 -5.72 11.48
N ALA A 157 -28.54 -6.71 11.52
CA ALA A 157 -29.26 -7.14 12.72
C ALA A 157 -28.37 -7.70 13.85
N ARG A 158 -27.10 -8.04 13.55
CA ARG A 158 -26.14 -8.53 14.55
C ARG A 158 -25.44 -7.41 15.31
N ILE A 159 -25.71 -6.15 14.98
CA ILE A 159 -24.98 -4.99 15.49
C ILE A 159 -25.94 -4.13 16.33
N PRO A 160 -25.90 -4.24 17.68
CA PRO A 160 -26.71 -3.39 18.53
C PRO A 160 -26.34 -1.91 18.31
N GLY A 161 -27.35 -1.03 18.19
CA GLY A 161 -27.15 0.40 18.06
C GLY A 161 -26.65 0.87 16.69
N LEU A 162 -26.55 0.01 15.68
CA LEU A 162 -26.08 0.41 14.34
C LEU A 162 -26.86 1.59 13.75
N ALA A 163 -28.18 1.66 14.02
CA ALA A 163 -29.03 2.73 13.49
C ALA A 163 -28.72 4.12 14.10
N ASP A 164 -28.06 4.17 15.25
CA ASP A 164 -27.66 5.39 15.96
C ASP A 164 -26.23 5.83 15.59
N ALA A 165 -25.49 4.99 14.86
CA ALA A 165 -24.10 5.26 14.48
C ALA A 165 -24.00 6.32 13.37
N GLY A 166 -22.98 7.16 13.46
CA GLY A 166 -22.66 8.13 12.41
C GLY A 166 -22.40 7.44 11.07
N GLY A 167 -23.03 7.93 10.00
CA GLY A 167 -22.92 7.35 8.67
C GLY A 167 -23.85 6.15 8.41
N PHE A 168 -24.80 5.89 9.28
CA PHE A 168 -25.84 4.90 9.03
C PHE A 168 -26.85 5.38 7.99
N HIS A 169 -27.18 4.49 7.06
CA HIS A 169 -28.30 4.64 6.13
C HIS A 169 -29.09 3.33 6.05
N PRO A 170 -30.44 3.36 6.07
CA PRO A 170 -31.24 2.15 6.11
C PRO A 170 -31.16 1.29 4.83
N ALA A 171 -30.93 1.91 3.68
CA ALA A 171 -30.97 1.25 2.38
C ALA A 171 -29.68 1.38 1.55
N GLU A 172 -28.86 2.40 1.83
CA GLU A 172 -27.66 2.76 1.06
C GLU A 172 -26.37 2.29 1.75
N PRO A 173 -25.18 2.53 1.15
CA PRO A 173 -23.92 2.18 1.76
C PRO A 173 -23.75 2.78 3.16
N LEU A 174 -23.17 2.01 4.05
CA LEU A 174 -22.76 2.45 5.37
C LEU A 174 -21.38 3.09 5.27
N VAL A 175 -21.19 4.25 5.90
CA VAL A 175 -19.92 4.97 5.92
C VAL A 175 -19.50 5.26 7.37
N ALA A 176 -18.30 5.77 7.57
CA ALA A 176 -17.80 6.23 8.88
C ALA A 176 -17.99 5.16 10.00
N GLU A 177 -18.51 5.57 11.16
CA GLU A 177 -18.72 4.70 12.31
C GLU A 177 -19.59 3.48 11.98
N ALA A 178 -20.68 3.66 11.23
CA ALA A 178 -21.55 2.56 10.82
C ALA A 178 -20.83 1.54 9.92
N HIS A 179 -19.92 1.99 9.06
CA HIS A 179 -19.06 1.10 8.29
C HIS A 179 -18.08 0.34 9.19
N HIS A 180 -17.43 1.00 10.13
CA HIS A 180 -16.50 0.34 11.06
C HIS A 180 -17.20 -0.75 11.87
N LEU A 181 -18.41 -0.47 12.37
CA LEU A 181 -19.22 -1.45 13.11
C LEU A 181 -19.60 -2.66 12.26
N VAL A 182 -20.05 -2.45 11.01
CA VAL A 182 -20.45 -3.56 10.14
C VAL A 182 -19.25 -4.38 9.68
N ARG A 183 -18.13 -3.75 9.38
CA ARG A 183 -16.86 -4.43 9.05
C ARG A 183 -16.37 -5.28 10.23
N GLY A 184 -16.39 -4.72 11.44
CA GLY A 184 -16.03 -5.44 12.67
C GLY A 184 -16.91 -6.65 12.92
N ALA A 185 -18.24 -6.51 12.75
CA ALA A 185 -19.18 -7.61 12.89
C ALA A 185 -18.97 -8.72 11.84
N ALA A 186 -18.73 -8.34 10.58
CA ALA A 186 -18.40 -9.29 9.52
C ALA A 186 -17.10 -10.05 9.82
N ARG A 187 -16.05 -9.37 10.26
CA ARG A 187 -14.78 -9.99 10.68
C ARG A 187 -14.95 -10.93 11.87
N GLY A 188 -15.84 -10.58 12.81
CA GLY A 188 -16.18 -11.43 13.95
C GLY A 188 -16.83 -12.77 13.57
N LEU A 189 -17.35 -12.90 12.34
CA LEU A 189 -17.86 -14.16 11.80
C LEU A 189 -16.77 -15.07 11.21
N LEU A 190 -15.55 -14.54 10.98
CA LEU A 190 -14.42 -15.33 10.51
C LEU A 190 -13.81 -16.12 11.67
N ASN A 191 -13.67 -17.44 11.51
CA ASN A 191 -12.93 -18.25 12.47
C ASN A 191 -11.40 -18.12 12.28
N ALA A 192 -10.63 -18.62 13.25
CA ALA A 192 -9.17 -18.52 13.27
C ALA A 192 -8.51 -19.14 12.02
N ASP A 193 -9.03 -20.29 11.56
CA ASP A 193 -8.48 -20.98 10.39
C ASP A 193 -8.77 -20.23 9.09
N GLN A 194 -9.96 -19.63 8.94
CA GLN A 194 -10.29 -18.80 7.78
C GLN A 194 -9.38 -17.58 7.72
N ARG A 195 -9.18 -16.92 8.86
CA ARG A 195 -8.28 -15.75 8.98
C ARG A 195 -6.85 -16.11 8.62
N ARG A 196 -6.31 -17.19 9.22
CA ARG A 196 -4.95 -17.66 8.92
C ARG A 196 -4.76 -17.99 7.44
N ARG A 197 -5.72 -18.71 6.83
CA ARG A 197 -5.64 -19.01 5.39
C ARG A 197 -5.65 -17.75 4.53
N ALA A 198 -6.47 -16.76 4.87
CA ALA A 198 -6.50 -15.47 4.15
C ALA A 198 -5.14 -14.77 4.26
N GLN A 199 -4.59 -14.64 5.47
CA GLN A 199 -3.29 -14.00 5.72
C GLN A 199 -2.15 -14.69 4.95
N LEU A 200 -2.06 -16.02 5.00
CA LEU A 200 -1.06 -16.77 4.26
C LEU A 200 -1.25 -16.62 2.75
N ARG A 201 -2.48 -16.63 2.25
CA ARG A 201 -2.75 -16.43 0.82
C ARG A 201 -2.30 -15.05 0.32
N ALA A 202 -2.46 -14.01 1.15
CA ALA A 202 -1.97 -12.68 0.83
C ALA A 202 -0.43 -12.65 0.75
N LEU A 203 0.26 -13.29 1.69
CA LEU A 203 1.73 -13.39 1.70
C LEU A 203 2.27 -14.22 0.53
N ASP A 204 1.63 -15.36 0.20
CA ASP A 204 1.97 -16.15 -1.00
C ASP A 204 1.85 -15.31 -2.28
N HIS A 205 0.78 -14.52 -2.36
CA HIS A 205 0.59 -13.62 -3.51
C HIS A 205 1.68 -12.54 -3.56
N ALA A 206 1.98 -11.88 -2.45
CA ALA A 206 3.07 -10.91 -2.37
C ALA A 206 4.41 -11.52 -2.84
N ALA A 207 4.74 -12.71 -2.34
CA ALA A 207 5.93 -13.45 -2.79
C ALA A 207 5.95 -13.71 -4.30
N SER A 208 4.79 -14.09 -4.88
CA SER A 208 4.67 -14.44 -6.31
C SER A 208 4.84 -13.24 -7.25
N VAL A 209 4.77 -12.02 -6.74
CA VAL A 209 4.97 -10.77 -7.48
C VAL A 209 6.24 -10.03 -7.06
N GLY A 210 7.21 -10.73 -6.45
CA GLY A 210 8.53 -10.18 -6.15
C GLY A 210 8.62 -9.33 -4.88
N VAL A 211 7.64 -9.42 -3.98
CA VAL A 211 7.61 -8.70 -2.70
C VAL A 211 8.15 -9.60 -1.59
N VAL A 212 9.11 -9.11 -0.80
CA VAL A 212 9.76 -9.86 0.30
C VAL A 212 9.42 -9.34 1.69
N ALA A 213 8.82 -8.16 1.76
CA ALA A 213 8.35 -7.58 3.00
C ALA A 213 7.08 -6.77 2.75
N VAL A 214 6.16 -6.82 3.71
CA VAL A 214 4.92 -6.05 3.69
C VAL A 214 4.74 -5.33 5.02
N HIS A 215 4.07 -4.17 4.99
CA HIS A 215 3.70 -3.44 6.19
C HIS A 215 2.19 -3.58 6.41
N GLU A 216 1.81 -4.41 7.38
CA GLU A 216 0.42 -4.56 7.80
C GLU A 216 -0.02 -3.35 8.60
N ASN A 217 -1.05 -2.66 8.13
CA ASN A 217 -1.67 -1.54 8.80
C ASN A 217 -2.98 -1.99 9.46
N GLY A 218 -2.87 -2.49 10.68
CA GLY A 218 -3.99 -2.92 11.50
C GLY A 218 -4.45 -1.84 12.48
N GLY A 219 -5.61 -2.04 13.07
CA GLY A 219 -6.16 -1.13 14.06
C GLY A 219 -7.44 -1.66 14.70
N PRO A 220 -7.94 -1.01 15.76
CA PRO A 220 -9.20 -1.41 16.41
C PRO A 220 -10.36 -1.45 15.42
N ASP A 221 -10.42 -0.46 14.53
CA ASP A 221 -11.51 -0.25 13.56
C ASP A 221 -11.23 -0.89 12.19
N ILE A 222 -10.04 -1.50 12.00
CA ILE A 222 -9.63 -2.13 10.74
C ILE A 222 -9.73 -3.63 10.84
N SER A 223 -8.78 -4.26 11.55
CA SER A 223 -8.67 -5.71 11.67
C SER A 223 -9.06 -6.24 13.04
N GLY A 224 -8.97 -5.39 14.07
CA GLY A 224 -9.16 -5.76 15.46
C GLY A 224 -7.98 -6.53 16.04
N THR A 225 -7.91 -6.55 17.38
CA THR A 225 -6.76 -7.10 18.13
C THR A 225 -6.51 -8.58 17.84
N ALA A 226 -7.56 -9.38 17.72
CA ALA A 226 -7.41 -10.83 17.49
C ALA A 226 -6.83 -11.16 16.11
N ASP A 227 -7.16 -10.37 15.09
CA ASP A 227 -6.62 -10.48 13.75
C ASP A 227 -5.15 -10.08 13.71
N PHE A 228 -4.84 -8.93 14.30
CA PHE A 228 -3.50 -8.37 14.35
C PHE A 228 -2.51 -9.27 15.11
N LEU A 229 -2.93 -9.83 16.26
CA LEU A 229 -2.10 -10.77 17.02
C LEU A 229 -1.85 -12.08 16.27
N ALA A 230 -2.84 -12.57 15.50
CA ALA A 230 -2.68 -13.80 14.73
C ALA A 230 -1.59 -13.70 13.65
N ILE A 231 -1.30 -12.49 13.14
CA ILE A 231 -0.23 -12.26 12.16
C ILE A 231 1.16 -12.54 12.76
N ALA A 232 1.34 -12.30 14.08
CA ALA A 232 2.60 -12.57 14.75
C ALA A 232 3.01 -14.05 14.74
N ASP A 233 2.03 -14.95 14.65
CA ASP A 233 2.21 -16.40 14.70
C ASP A 233 2.28 -17.02 13.28
N LEU A 234 2.34 -16.21 12.23
CA LEU A 234 2.47 -16.71 10.86
C LEU A 234 3.90 -17.18 10.61
N ASP A 235 4.02 -18.44 10.20
CA ASP A 235 5.28 -18.97 9.67
C ASP A 235 5.28 -18.78 8.14
N HIS A 236 5.89 -17.69 7.69
CA HIS A 236 5.99 -17.35 6.28
C HIS A 236 7.30 -16.58 6.00
N PRO A 237 7.99 -16.86 4.87
CA PRO A 237 9.27 -16.23 4.58
C PRO A 237 9.18 -14.74 4.19
N VAL A 238 8.03 -14.23 3.73
CA VAL A 238 7.82 -12.78 3.56
C VAL A 238 7.79 -12.11 4.92
N ALA A 239 8.59 -11.06 5.12
CA ALA A 239 8.60 -10.31 6.38
C ALA A 239 7.32 -9.49 6.53
N VAL A 240 6.76 -9.45 7.74
CA VAL A 240 5.62 -8.59 8.06
C VAL A 240 6.03 -7.61 9.14
N ARG A 241 6.00 -6.31 8.82
CA ARG A 241 6.11 -5.23 9.80
C ARG A 241 4.70 -4.79 10.19
N ARG A 242 4.42 -4.69 11.48
CA ARG A 242 3.06 -4.54 12.00
C ARG A 242 2.85 -3.17 12.63
N TYR A 243 1.93 -2.40 12.07
CA TYR A 243 1.51 -1.09 12.53
C TYR A 243 0.15 -1.18 13.20
N TRP A 244 -0.01 -0.52 14.35
CA TRP A 244 -1.30 -0.48 15.07
C TRP A 244 -1.85 0.93 15.14
N GLY A 245 -2.96 1.19 14.47
CA GLY A 245 -3.62 2.49 14.32
C GLY A 245 -4.47 2.86 15.54
N GLN A 246 -3.82 3.16 16.67
CA GLN A 246 -4.48 3.64 17.88
C GLN A 246 -3.69 4.79 18.48
N ALA A 247 -4.38 5.91 18.75
CA ALA A 247 -3.78 7.08 19.36
C ALA A 247 -3.42 6.83 20.83
N VAL A 248 -2.31 7.43 21.27
CA VAL A 248 -1.84 7.42 22.66
C VAL A 248 -1.49 8.84 23.09
N ALA A 249 -1.56 9.12 24.40
CA ALA A 249 -1.32 10.45 24.95
C ALA A 249 -0.02 10.56 25.77
N ALA A 250 0.62 9.43 26.12
CA ALA A 250 1.82 9.38 26.94
C ALA A 250 2.82 8.33 26.43
N ALA A 251 4.11 8.59 26.63
CA ALA A 251 5.18 7.69 26.19
C ALA A 251 5.12 6.30 26.83
N ASP A 252 4.72 6.21 28.09
CA ASP A 252 4.59 4.92 28.78
C ASP A 252 3.39 4.13 28.28
N GLU A 253 2.28 4.81 27.93
CA GLU A 253 1.15 4.21 27.26
C GLU A 253 1.56 3.65 25.88
N ALA A 254 2.33 4.43 25.10
CA ALA A 254 2.85 3.99 23.81
C ALA A 254 3.69 2.71 23.93
N ARG A 255 4.63 2.66 24.89
CA ARG A 255 5.46 1.47 25.14
C ARG A 255 4.63 0.26 25.58
N ALA A 256 3.67 0.48 26.49
CA ALA A 256 2.80 -0.58 27.00
C ALA A 256 1.93 -1.17 25.89
N LEU A 257 1.31 -0.31 25.06
CA LEU A 257 0.46 -0.74 23.95
C LEU A 257 1.26 -1.52 22.91
N LEU A 258 2.43 -0.98 22.49
CA LEU A 258 3.33 -1.64 21.54
C LEU A 258 3.78 -3.02 22.05
N GLY A 259 4.15 -3.12 23.32
CA GLY A 259 4.54 -4.40 23.94
C GLY A 259 3.40 -5.40 24.06
N THR A 260 2.19 -4.95 24.44
CA THR A 260 1.01 -5.80 24.57
C THR A 260 0.58 -6.43 23.22
N LEU A 261 0.68 -5.66 22.16
CA LEU A 261 0.30 -6.09 20.82
C LEU A 261 1.46 -6.72 20.03
N ASN A 262 2.68 -6.69 20.59
CA ASN A 262 3.88 -7.04 19.87
C ASN A 262 3.93 -6.32 18.49
N ALA A 263 3.53 -5.04 18.47
CA ALA A 263 3.55 -4.20 17.28
C ALA A 263 4.95 -3.60 17.07
N ASP A 264 5.27 -3.23 15.83
CA ASP A 264 6.54 -2.60 15.48
C ASP A 264 6.46 -1.07 15.53
N ALA A 265 5.24 -0.50 15.42
CA ALA A 265 4.99 0.94 15.44
C ALA A 265 3.52 1.22 15.81
N LEU A 266 3.24 2.46 16.20
CA LEU A 266 1.88 2.94 16.48
C LEU A 266 1.46 3.92 15.38
N GLY A 267 0.67 3.44 14.42
CA GLY A 267 0.28 4.23 13.26
C GLY A 267 -0.21 3.35 12.13
N GLY A 268 0.17 3.69 10.92
CA GLY A 268 -0.49 3.17 9.74
C GLY A 268 -1.84 3.84 9.60
N ASP A 269 -2.92 3.09 9.50
CA ASP A 269 -4.28 3.62 9.42
C ASP A 269 -4.84 4.08 10.78
N LEU A 270 -4.10 4.94 11.46
CA LEU A 270 -4.68 5.79 12.48
C LEU A 270 -5.40 6.94 11.77
N PHE A 271 -6.70 6.82 11.61
CA PHE A 271 -7.49 7.72 10.78
C PHE A 271 -7.53 9.14 11.34
N VAL A 272 -6.93 10.10 10.64
CA VAL A 272 -7.22 11.54 10.83
C VAL A 272 -8.49 11.90 10.07
N ASP A 273 -8.65 11.34 8.88
CA ASP A 273 -9.84 11.47 8.03
C ASP A 273 -10.16 10.15 7.31
N GLY A 274 -11.10 10.20 6.37
CA GLY A 274 -11.45 9.06 5.51
C GLY A 274 -10.99 9.26 4.06
N ALA A 275 -11.79 8.77 3.08
CA ALA A 275 -11.43 8.73 1.67
C ALA A 275 -12.27 9.67 0.80
N LEU A 276 -11.71 10.10 -0.34
CA LEU A 276 -12.40 10.94 -1.33
C LEU A 276 -13.61 10.22 -1.94
N GLY A 277 -13.48 8.93 -2.24
CA GLY A 277 -14.54 8.13 -2.84
C GLY A 277 -15.82 8.14 -2.04
N SER A 278 -15.72 8.06 -0.72
CA SER A 278 -16.83 8.00 0.23
C SER A 278 -17.22 9.37 0.82
N HIS A 279 -16.67 10.49 0.31
CA HIS A 279 -16.88 11.86 0.82
C HIS A 279 -16.52 12.03 2.31
N THR A 280 -15.57 11.24 2.80
CA THR A 280 -15.13 11.26 4.21
C THR A 280 -13.72 11.83 4.41
N ALA A 281 -12.94 12.05 3.35
CA ALA A 281 -11.69 12.80 3.45
C ALA A 281 -11.95 14.24 3.90
N TRP A 282 -11.19 14.72 4.90
CA TRP A 282 -11.42 16.04 5.51
C TRP A 282 -10.78 17.16 4.67
N LEU A 283 -11.66 17.94 4.06
CA LEU A 283 -11.30 19.01 3.14
C LEU A 283 -11.45 20.40 3.77
N SER A 284 -10.60 21.33 3.36
CA SER A 284 -10.70 22.76 3.72
C SER A 284 -11.88 23.47 3.04
N ARG A 285 -12.39 22.92 1.94
CA ARG A 285 -13.55 23.41 1.18
C ARG A 285 -14.45 22.24 0.82
N PRO A 286 -15.78 22.44 0.69
CA PRO A 286 -16.71 21.38 0.35
C PRO A 286 -16.34 20.60 -0.91
N TYR A 287 -16.82 19.37 -1.00
CA TYR A 287 -16.78 18.58 -2.21
C TYR A 287 -17.53 19.29 -3.35
N THR A 288 -17.08 19.10 -4.59
CA THR A 288 -17.71 19.74 -5.75
C THR A 288 -19.07 19.13 -6.05
N ASP A 289 -19.19 17.83 -5.92
CA ASP A 289 -20.41 17.06 -6.12
C ASP A 289 -21.27 16.87 -4.87
N ALA A 290 -20.74 17.27 -3.68
CA ALA A 290 -21.46 17.24 -2.42
C ALA A 290 -21.16 18.54 -1.61
N PRO A 291 -21.76 19.67 -1.98
CA PRO A 291 -21.42 20.99 -1.45
C PRO A 291 -21.79 21.20 0.02
N ASP A 292 -22.55 20.29 0.61
CA ASP A 292 -22.99 20.35 2.00
C ASP A 292 -22.02 19.67 2.99
N THR A 293 -20.93 19.08 2.50
CA THR A 293 -19.94 18.40 3.35
C THR A 293 -18.51 18.76 2.99
N THR A 294 -17.66 18.77 4.01
CA THR A 294 -16.19 18.85 3.92
C THR A 294 -15.51 17.55 4.37
N GLY A 295 -16.25 16.46 4.48
CA GLY A 295 -15.74 15.20 5.03
C GLY A 295 -15.79 15.16 6.56
N ILE A 296 -14.95 14.30 7.14
CA ILE A 296 -14.96 13.99 8.57
C ILE A 296 -13.54 14.08 9.14
N ALA A 297 -13.38 14.84 10.23
CA ALA A 297 -12.19 14.78 11.07
C ALA A 297 -12.43 13.74 12.17
N TYR A 298 -11.69 12.63 12.16
CA TYR A 298 -11.78 11.61 13.22
C TYR A 298 -10.90 11.95 14.42
N LEU A 299 -9.77 12.63 14.19
CA LEU A 299 -8.88 13.11 15.24
C LEU A 299 -8.77 14.62 15.20
N ASP A 300 -8.82 15.24 16.37
CA ASP A 300 -8.52 16.66 16.53
C ASP A 300 -7.00 16.91 16.54
N HIS A 301 -6.62 18.16 16.30
CA HIS A 301 -5.23 18.61 16.25
C HIS A 301 -4.45 18.30 17.54
N ASP A 302 -5.07 18.47 18.70
CA ASP A 302 -4.43 18.23 20.00
C ASP A 302 -4.15 16.74 20.22
N THR A 303 -5.04 15.86 19.79
CA THR A 303 -4.87 14.42 19.86
C THR A 303 -3.74 13.95 18.94
N ILE A 304 -3.66 14.50 17.72
CA ILE A 304 -2.56 14.26 16.77
C ILE A 304 -1.22 14.69 17.41
N GLY A 305 -1.15 15.91 17.96
CA GLY A 305 0.05 16.44 18.61
C GLY A 305 0.50 15.58 19.80
N ARG A 306 -0.42 15.19 20.68
CA ARG A 306 -0.13 14.30 21.82
C ARG A 306 0.42 12.96 21.38
N HIS A 307 -0.17 12.35 20.33
CA HIS A 307 0.30 11.07 19.80
C HIS A 307 1.72 11.18 19.23
N ILE A 308 2.01 12.20 18.41
CA ILE A 308 3.35 12.45 17.86
C ILE A 308 4.35 12.64 19.01
N ALA A 309 4.02 13.47 20.01
CA ALA A 309 4.90 13.74 21.15
C ALA A 309 5.17 12.48 21.98
N ALA A 310 4.11 11.72 22.32
CA ALA A 310 4.24 10.47 23.08
C ALA A 310 5.12 9.45 22.36
N CYS A 311 4.91 9.24 21.07
CA CYS A 311 5.70 8.34 20.24
C CYS A 311 7.17 8.83 20.09
N THR A 312 7.37 10.15 19.86
CA THR A 312 8.72 10.74 19.78
C THR A 312 9.52 10.52 21.07
N VAL A 313 8.93 10.80 22.24
CA VAL A 313 9.55 10.58 23.55
C VAL A 313 9.82 9.10 23.82
N ALA A 314 8.93 8.22 23.36
CA ALA A 314 9.09 6.77 23.47
C ALA A 314 10.15 6.19 22.51
N GLY A 315 10.57 6.94 21.48
CA GLY A 315 11.41 6.45 20.39
C GLY A 315 10.66 5.49 19.45
N ILE A 316 9.35 5.63 19.36
CA ILE A 316 8.45 4.80 18.55
C ILE A 316 8.04 5.60 17.30
N GLN A 317 7.94 4.94 16.16
CA GLN A 317 7.38 5.53 14.96
C GLN A 317 5.86 5.73 15.13
N ALA A 318 5.37 6.96 14.96
CA ALA A 318 3.96 7.27 14.79
C ALA A 318 3.59 7.26 13.30
N GLY A 319 2.32 7.03 12.99
CA GLY A 319 1.81 7.15 11.63
C GLY A 319 0.34 7.54 11.62
N PHE A 320 -0.14 8.06 10.48
CA PHE A 320 -1.50 8.57 10.33
C PHE A 320 -2.00 8.32 8.92
N HIS A 321 -3.27 7.92 8.81
CA HIS A 321 -4.02 7.97 7.56
C HIS A 321 -4.43 9.41 7.28
N VAL A 322 -4.00 9.97 6.14
CA VAL A 322 -4.23 11.38 5.77
C VAL A 322 -4.47 11.50 4.27
N ILE A 323 -5.67 11.91 3.88
CA ILE A 323 -6.04 12.09 2.48
C ILE A 323 -6.37 13.55 2.16
N GLY A 324 -7.29 14.18 2.90
CA GLY A 324 -7.73 15.55 2.64
C GLY A 324 -6.73 16.62 3.01
N ASP A 325 -6.85 17.78 2.36
CA ASP A 325 -5.96 18.93 2.58
C ASP A 325 -6.07 19.54 3.98
N ALA A 326 -7.24 19.48 4.62
CA ALA A 326 -7.40 19.94 5.99
C ALA A 326 -6.75 18.97 7.00
N ALA A 327 -6.86 17.65 6.75
CA ALA A 327 -6.18 16.63 7.53
C ALA A 327 -4.65 16.77 7.43
N ALA A 328 -4.14 16.94 6.20
CA ALA A 328 -2.71 17.13 5.94
C ALA A 328 -2.15 18.38 6.66
N ALA A 329 -2.87 19.51 6.58
CA ALA A 329 -2.47 20.74 7.27
C ALA A 329 -2.48 20.58 8.80
N SER A 330 -3.49 19.89 9.36
CA SER A 330 -3.56 19.62 10.80
C SER A 330 -2.38 18.79 11.28
N VAL A 331 -2.05 17.71 10.57
CA VAL A 331 -0.92 16.82 10.94
C VAL A 331 0.42 17.53 10.76
N ALA A 332 0.62 18.26 9.66
CA ALA A 332 1.85 19.04 9.45
C ALA A 332 2.05 20.11 10.53
N GLY A 333 0.98 20.82 10.91
CA GLY A 333 1.00 21.78 12.02
C GLY A 333 1.42 21.12 13.35
N ALA A 334 0.82 19.98 13.69
CA ALA A 334 1.15 19.23 14.90
C ALA A 334 2.63 18.75 14.88
N PHE A 335 3.16 18.31 13.75
CA PHE A 335 4.60 18.01 13.62
C PHE A 335 5.48 19.23 13.86
N ALA A 336 5.09 20.40 13.35
CA ALA A 336 5.85 21.63 13.57
C ALA A 336 5.89 22.02 15.06
N GLU A 337 4.76 21.92 15.76
CA GLU A 337 4.63 22.22 17.19
C GLU A 337 5.47 21.24 18.05
N VAL A 338 5.34 19.94 17.82
CA VAL A 338 6.11 18.93 18.53
C VAL A 338 7.62 19.06 18.24
N ALA A 339 8.01 19.37 17.00
CA ALA A 339 9.40 19.62 16.67
C ALA A 339 9.96 20.89 17.30
N ALA A 340 9.12 21.91 17.53
CA ALA A 340 9.52 23.11 18.29
C ALA A 340 9.70 22.80 19.78
N GLU A 341 8.91 21.92 20.36
CA GLU A 341 8.98 21.51 21.75
C GLU A 341 10.11 20.50 22.04
N LEU A 342 10.18 19.40 21.30
CA LEU A 342 11.08 18.28 21.55
C LEU A 342 12.38 18.34 20.73
N GLY A 343 12.44 19.23 19.76
CA GLY A 343 13.53 19.40 18.81
C GLY A 343 13.38 18.55 17.55
N THR A 344 13.59 19.17 16.39
CA THR A 344 13.58 18.53 15.06
C THR A 344 14.38 17.23 14.98
N PRO A 345 15.62 17.13 15.54
CA PRO A 345 16.37 15.87 15.49
C PRO A 345 15.71 14.72 16.26
N ALA A 346 14.94 15.00 17.32
CA ALA A 346 14.23 13.96 18.07
C ALA A 346 13.07 13.40 17.24
N THR A 347 12.26 14.27 16.64
CA THR A 347 11.15 13.90 15.76
C THR A 347 11.65 13.14 14.53
N ALA A 348 12.68 13.66 13.86
CA ALA A 348 13.21 13.05 12.63
C ALA A 348 13.82 11.65 12.84
N ARG A 349 14.39 11.37 14.02
CA ARG A 349 14.93 10.02 14.32
C ARG A 349 13.88 8.93 14.34
N CYS A 350 12.62 9.27 14.64
CA CYS A 350 11.51 8.30 14.68
C CYS A 350 11.01 7.95 13.28
N ALA A 351 11.35 8.72 12.24
CA ALA A 351 10.89 8.54 10.87
C ALA A 351 9.36 8.31 10.82
N HIS A 352 8.62 9.19 11.48
CA HIS A 352 7.15 9.13 11.50
C HIS A 352 6.56 9.06 10.09
N ARG A 353 5.34 8.55 9.94
CA ARG A 353 4.76 8.26 8.64
C ARG A 353 3.46 9.01 8.39
N LEU A 354 3.20 9.31 7.13
CA LEU A 354 1.87 9.57 6.60
C LEU A 354 1.53 8.50 5.57
N GLU A 355 0.38 7.88 5.74
CA GLU A 355 -0.22 7.02 4.74
C GLU A 355 -1.06 7.86 3.79
N HIS A 356 -1.03 7.53 2.51
CA HIS A 356 -1.70 8.19 1.39
C HIS A 356 -1.13 9.57 1.07
N ALA A 357 -1.18 10.55 1.97
CA ALA A 357 -0.63 11.90 1.77
C ALA A 357 -1.05 12.51 0.42
N GLU A 358 -2.35 12.34 0.03
CA GLU A 358 -2.82 12.66 -1.33
C GLU A 358 -2.89 14.17 -1.59
N MET A 359 -3.27 14.99 -0.58
CA MET A 359 -3.51 16.43 -0.73
C MET A 359 -2.59 17.26 0.17
N VAL A 360 -1.28 17.08 0.08
CA VAL A 360 -0.31 17.83 0.89
C VAL A 360 0.08 19.12 0.18
N SER A 361 -0.05 20.27 0.86
CA SER A 361 0.36 21.56 0.31
C SER A 361 1.89 21.74 0.30
N ALA A 362 2.42 22.61 -0.56
CA ALA A 362 3.87 22.85 -0.61
C ALA A 362 4.46 23.33 0.74
N PRO A 363 3.82 24.24 1.51
CA PRO A 363 4.30 24.58 2.87
C PRO A 363 4.32 23.39 3.82
N ASP A 364 3.31 22.51 3.75
CA ASP A 364 3.24 21.33 4.60
C ASP A 364 4.31 20.30 4.22
N MET A 365 4.60 20.11 2.92
CA MET A 365 5.71 19.28 2.45
C MET A 365 7.06 19.71 3.05
N GLU A 366 7.31 21.03 3.17
CA GLU A 366 8.54 21.56 3.78
C GLU A 366 8.61 21.24 5.29
N ILE A 367 7.47 21.29 5.99
CA ILE A 367 7.38 20.92 7.41
C ILE A 367 7.68 19.43 7.58
N LEU A 368 6.99 18.58 6.82
CA LEU A 368 7.15 17.14 6.86
C LEU A 368 8.60 16.72 6.55
N ALA A 369 9.22 17.32 5.54
CA ALA A 369 10.63 17.08 5.20
C ALA A 369 11.57 17.43 6.35
N ARG A 370 11.41 18.60 6.99
CA ARG A 370 12.23 19.00 8.15
C ARG A 370 12.07 18.07 9.34
N CYS A 371 10.86 17.55 9.55
CA CYS A 371 10.56 16.61 10.63
C CYS A 371 10.97 15.15 10.30
N GLY A 372 11.53 14.89 9.11
CA GLY A 372 11.97 13.57 8.70
C GLY A 372 10.82 12.57 8.48
N VAL A 373 9.63 13.07 8.17
CA VAL A 373 8.44 12.25 7.92
C VAL A 373 8.60 11.48 6.61
N VAL A 374 8.12 10.25 6.57
CA VAL A 374 8.06 9.40 5.38
C VAL A 374 6.63 9.40 4.85
N ALA A 375 6.43 9.65 3.58
CA ALA A 375 5.14 9.49 2.90
C ALA A 375 5.07 8.09 2.26
N SER A 376 4.11 7.27 2.73
CA SER A 376 3.79 5.95 2.18
C SER A 376 2.57 6.09 1.28
N MET A 377 2.79 6.04 -0.02
CA MET A 377 1.79 6.47 -1.01
C MET A 377 1.46 5.37 -2.01
N GLN A 378 0.29 5.50 -2.67
CA GLN A 378 -0.26 4.51 -3.59
C GLN A 378 -0.35 5.07 -5.02
N PRO A 379 0.69 4.95 -5.84
CA PRO A 379 0.66 5.47 -7.21
C PRO A 379 -0.48 4.92 -8.06
N GLN A 380 -0.93 3.70 -7.79
CA GLN A 380 -2.05 3.10 -8.51
C GLN A 380 -3.38 3.82 -8.26
N PHE A 381 -3.53 4.60 -7.18
CA PHE A 381 -4.71 5.45 -6.95
C PHE A 381 -4.84 6.53 -8.03
N ASP A 382 -3.72 7.19 -8.40
CA ASP A 382 -3.74 8.13 -9.52
C ASP A 382 -4.11 7.45 -10.83
N ALA A 383 -3.55 6.28 -11.11
CA ALA A 383 -3.86 5.52 -12.31
C ALA A 383 -5.33 5.07 -12.37
N ALA A 384 -5.95 4.75 -11.22
CA ALA A 384 -7.34 4.32 -11.13
C ALA A 384 -8.32 5.50 -11.19
N TRP A 385 -8.05 6.56 -10.45
CA TRP A 385 -9.03 7.62 -10.16
C TRP A 385 -8.61 9.03 -10.60
N GLY A 386 -7.36 9.22 -11.03
CA GLY A 386 -6.88 10.48 -11.56
C GLY A 386 -7.24 10.70 -13.04
N GLY A 387 -7.26 11.96 -13.45
CA GLY A 387 -7.49 12.36 -14.84
C GLY A 387 -8.89 12.88 -15.14
N PRO A 388 -9.08 13.36 -16.37
CA PRO A 388 -10.32 14.03 -16.79
C PRO A 388 -11.57 13.16 -16.64
N GLY A 389 -12.57 13.69 -15.95
CA GLY A 389 -13.88 13.05 -15.75
C GLY A 389 -13.87 11.87 -14.78
N ARG A 390 -12.73 11.55 -14.17
CA ARG A 390 -12.62 10.47 -13.19
C ARG A 390 -12.97 10.94 -11.78
N LEU A 391 -12.94 10.02 -10.81
CA LEU A 391 -13.38 10.22 -9.43
C LEU A 391 -12.81 11.50 -8.80
N TYR A 392 -11.51 11.74 -8.91
CA TYR A 392 -10.89 12.90 -8.28
C TYR A 392 -11.42 14.23 -8.84
N GLU A 393 -11.64 14.34 -10.16
CA GLU A 393 -12.28 15.53 -10.73
C GLU A 393 -13.75 15.66 -10.34
N GLN A 394 -14.49 14.56 -10.23
CA GLN A 394 -15.88 14.57 -9.79
C GLN A 394 -15.99 15.11 -8.37
N ARG A 395 -15.15 14.63 -7.45
CA ARG A 395 -15.15 15.00 -6.03
C ARG A 395 -14.63 16.42 -5.77
N LEU A 396 -13.59 16.84 -6.47
CA LEU A 396 -12.81 18.04 -6.12
C LEU A 396 -12.90 19.16 -7.16
N GLY A 397 -13.31 18.87 -8.38
CA GLY A 397 -13.14 19.74 -9.54
C GLY A 397 -11.72 19.71 -10.07
N VAL A 398 -11.52 20.18 -11.31
CA VAL A 398 -10.28 20.08 -12.08
C VAL A 398 -9.06 20.64 -11.35
N ASP A 399 -9.17 21.82 -10.75
CA ASP A 399 -8.02 22.52 -10.16
C ASP A 399 -7.47 21.80 -8.92
N ARG A 400 -8.35 21.31 -8.02
CA ARG A 400 -7.92 20.58 -6.82
C ARG A 400 -7.42 19.17 -7.17
N ALA A 401 -8.13 18.49 -8.06
CA ALA A 401 -7.74 17.16 -8.52
C ALA A 401 -6.35 17.14 -9.17
N ALA A 402 -5.99 18.20 -9.90
CA ALA A 402 -4.67 18.32 -10.52
C ALA A 402 -3.50 18.38 -9.52
N GLY A 403 -3.76 18.64 -8.25
CA GLY A 403 -2.74 18.72 -7.20
C GLY A 403 -2.55 17.44 -6.40
N LEU A 404 -3.35 16.41 -6.65
CA LEU A 404 -3.30 15.15 -5.89
C LEU A 404 -2.03 14.34 -6.20
N ASN A 405 -1.62 13.55 -5.20
CA ASN A 405 -0.54 12.57 -5.33
C ASN A 405 0.75 13.18 -5.91
N ASP A 406 1.16 14.35 -5.40
CA ASP A 406 2.33 15.08 -5.92
C ASP A 406 3.65 14.43 -5.46
N PHE A 407 3.98 13.27 -6.05
CA PHE A 407 5.23 12.55 -5.78
C PHE A 407 6.45 13.42 -6.09
N GLY A 408 6.38 14.19 -7.19
CA GLY A 408 7.45 15.08 -7.61
C GLY A 408 7.69 16.23 -6.63
N GLY A 409 6.62 16.85 -6.14
CA GLY A 409 6.67 17.92 -5.14
C GLY A 409 7.22 17.42 -3.80
N LEU A 410 6.71 16.31 -3.27
CA LEU A 410 7.19 15.69 -2.04
C LEU A 410 8.67 15.32 -2.13
N ALA A 411 9.11 14.65 -3.20
CA ALA A 411 10.51 14.31 -3.42
C ALA A 411 11.40 15.54 -3.51
N LYS A 412 10.95 16.59 -4.21
CA LYS A 412 11.68 17.87 -4.35
C LYS A 412 11.80 18.61 -3.02
N ALA A 413 10.78 18.56 -2.17
CA ALA A 413 10.82 19.12 -0.83
C ALA A 413 11.73 18.33 0.12
N GLY A 414 12.13 17.11 -0.25
CA GLY A 414 13.00 16.24 0.55
C GLY A 414 12.23 15.25 1.45
N VAL A 415 10.93 15.09 1.27
CA VAL A 415 10.14 14.05 1.93
C VAL A 415 10.56 12.69 1.38
N ALA A 416 10.87 11.75 2.28
CA ALA A 416 11.19 10.40 1.88
C ALA A 416 9.92 9.68 1.40
N LEU A 417 9.99 9.02 0.23
CA LEU A 417 8.86 8.28 -0.33
C LEU A 417 9.03 6.78 -0.11
N ALA A 418 7.94 6.12 0.22
CA ALA A 418 7.74 4.69 0.11
C ALA A 418 6.46 4.42 -0.70
N PHE A 419 6.46 3.38 -1.52
CA PHE A 419 5.30 3.04 -2.33
C PHE A 419 4.66 1.73 -1.90
N SER A 420 3.36 1.64 -2.10
CA SER A 420 2.53 0.54 -1.64
C SER A 420 1.29 0.36 -2.52
N SER A 421 0.57 -0.73 -2.28
CA SER A 421 -0.68 -1.04 -2.95
C SER A 421 -1.91 -0.59 -2.18
N ASP A 422 -1.84 -0.57 -0.85
CA ASP A 422 -3.02 -0.50 0.03
C ASP A 422 -4.03 -1.62 -0.28
N THR A 423 -3.49 -2.82 -0.54
CA THR A 423 -4.33 -3.96 -0.92
C THR A 423 -5.33 -4.33 0.20
N PRO A 424 -6.62 -4.55 -0.12
CA PRO A 424 -7.20 -4.83 -1.44
C PRO A 424 -7.71 -3.62 -2.23
N VAL A 425 -7.46 -2.39 -1.80
CA VAL A 425 -7.90 -1.16 -2.49
C VAL A 425 -7.34 -1.12 -3.92
N THR A 426 -6.02 -1.36 -4.07
CA THR A 426 -5.42 -1.76 -5.35
C THR A 426 -4.65 -3.07 -5.17
N GLY A 427 -4.39 -3.77 -6.28
CA GLY A 427 -3.67 -5.05 -6.23
C GLY A 427 -2.18 -4.89 -5.90
N ILE A 428 -1.57 -5.90 -5.27
CA ILE A 428 -0.12 -5.97 -5.14
C ILE A 428 0.47 -6.21 -6.54
N ASP A 429 0.83 -5.14 -7.22
CA ASP A 429 1.56 -5.15 -8.48
C ASP A 429 2.64 -4.08 -8.46
N PRO A 430 3.87 -4.43 -8.03
CA PRO A 430 4.92 -3.44 -7.81
C PRO A 430 5.39 -2.76 -9.11
N TRP A 431 5.35 -3.44 -10.27
CA TRP A 431 5.69 -2.79 -11.53
C TRP A 431 4.58 -1.88 -12.05
N ALA A 432 3.30 -2.22 -11.82
CA ALA A 432 2.18 -1.30 -12.07
C ALA A 432 2.28 -0.05 -11.18
N THR A 433 2.68 -0.21 -9.91
CA THR A 433 2.97 0.91 -8.99
C THR A 433 4.08 1.82 -9.53
N VAL A 434 5.21 1.23 -10.01
CA VAL A 434 6.29 2.01 -10.64
C VAL A 434 5.79 2.72 -11.89
N ARG A 435 5.06 2.02 -12.78
CA ARG A 435 4.46 2.62 -13.99
C ARG A 435 3.55 3.80 -13.66
N ALA A 436 2.65 3.64 -12.68
CA ALA A 436 1.71 4.69 -12.29
C ALA A 436 2.43 5.95 -11.79
N ALA A 437 3.48 5.82 -10.99
CA ALA A 437 4.27 6.95 -10.51
C ALA A 437 5.03 7.70 -11.64
N VAL A 438 5.42 6.98 -12.69
CA VAL A 438 6.11 7.55 -13.87
C VAL A 438 5.12 8.23 -14.83
N HIS A 439 3.93 7.63 -14.98
CA HIS A 439 2.91 8.08 -15.93
C HIS A 439 1.70 8.71 -15.23
N HIS A 440 1.97 9.44 -14.13
CA HIS A 440 0.97 10.23 -13.43
C HIS A 440 0.16 11.09 -14.40
N HIS A 441 -1.19 11.16 -14.23
CA HIS A 441 -2.05 11.95 -15.12
C HIS A 441 -1.65 13.43 -15.20
N GLN A 442 -1.03 13.97 -14.14
CA GLN A 442 -0.35 15.28 -14.16
C GLN A 442 1.16 15.10 -14.25
N PRO A 443 1.80 15.34 -15.41
CA PRO A 443 3.23 15.05 -15.60
C PRO A 443 4.17 15.78 -14.63
N ARG A 444 3.74 16.91 -14.06
CA ARG A 444 4.53 17.66 -13.06
C ARG A 444 4.65 16.93 -11.72
N ASN A 445 3.67 16.08 -11.39
CA ASN A 445 3.61 15.31 -10.15
C ASN A 445 4.35 13.97 -10.28
N ALA A 446 4.69 13.56 -11.50
CA ALA A 446 5.40 12.32 -11.79
C ALA A 446 6.85 12.35 -11.30
N ILE A 447 7.41 11.15 -11.10
CA ILE A 447 8.84 10.95 -10.81
C ILE A 447 9.48 9.99 -11.82
N SER A 448 10.81 9.93 -11.83
CA SER A 448 11.52 9.03 -12.74
C SER A 448 11.33 7.56 -12.35
N ALA A 449 11.43 6.64 -13.32
CA ALA A 449 11.33 5.20 -13.07
C ALA A 449 12.30 4.71 -11.97
N ARG A 450 13.52 5.27 -11.90
CA ARG A 450 14.49 4.96 -10.84
C ARG A 450 14.04 5.46 -9.47
N ALA A 451 13.47 6.65 -9.40
CA ALA A 451 12.95 7.18 -8.13
C ALA A 451 11.75 6.35 -7.66
N ALA A 452 10.85 6.00 -8.57
CA ALA A 452 9.69 5.14 -8.29
C ALA A 452 10.13 3.74 -7.84
N PHE A 453 11.06 3.11 -8.56
CA PHE A 453 11.61 1.82 -8.19
C PHE A 453 12.33 1.86 -6.82
N ALA A 454 13.10 2.92 -6.55
CA ALA A 454 13.73 3.10 -5.24
C ALA A 454 12.72 3.31 -4.12
N ALA A 455 11.61 4.01 -4.35
CA ALA A 455 10.53 4.18 -3.37
C ALA A 455 9.82 2.85 -3.08
N ALA A 456 9.63 1.99 -4.08
CA ALA A 456 8.98 0.68 -3.95
C ALA A 456 9.93 -0.44 -3.43
N THR A 457 11.22 -0.18 -3.28
CA THR A 457 12.23 -1.13 -2.77
C THR A 457 12.87 -0.59 -1.49
N ARG A 458 13.99 0.13 -1.61
CA ARG A 458 14.71 0.71 -0.47
C ARG A 458 13.86 1.70 0.33
N GLY A 459 12.93 2.42 -0.32
CA GLY A 459 11.99 3.34 0.33
C GLY A 459 11.10 2.62 1.34
N GLY A 460 10.55 1.46 0.98
CA GLY A 460 9.77 0.63 1.88
C GLY A 460 10.56 0.16 3.12
N TRP A 461 11.80 -0.31 2.92
CA TRP A 461 12.67 -0.66 4.05
C TRP A 461 12.92 0.52 5.00
N ARG A 462 13.20 1.72 4.43
CA ARG A 462 13.37 2.95 5.21
C ARG A 462 12.10 3.34 5.97
N ALA A 463 10.95 3.24 5.31
CA ALA A 463 9.66 3.46 5.96
C ALA A 463 9.44 2.49 7.13
N GLY A 464 9.96 1.28 7.03
CA GLY A 464 10.01 0.28 8.09
C GLY A 464 11.11 0.51 9.14
N GLY A 465 11.86 1.62 9.10
CA GLY A 465 12.89 1.94 10.08
C GLY A 465 14.28 1.33 9.79
N VAL A 466 14.47 0.66 8.65
CA VAL A 466 15.77 0.10 8.24
C VAL A 466 16.56 1.17 7.49
N ASN A 467 17.58 1.74 8.12
CA ASN A 467 18.38 2.86 7.60
C ASN A 467 19.89 2.51 7.53
N ASP A 468 20.25 1.29 7.17
CA ASP A 468 21.64 0.81 7.06
C ASP A 468 22.35 1.23 5.75
N GLY A 469 21.62 1.81 4.82
CA GLY A 469 22.12 2.24 3.51
C GLY A 469 22.31 1.11 2.50
N LEU A 470 22.16 -0.14 2.88
CA LEU A 470 22.40 -1.34 2.07
C LEU A 470 21.13 -2.11 1.74
N THR A 471 20.26 -2.34 2.72
CA THR A 471 19.02 -3.11 2.55
C THR A 471 18.13 -2.49 1.46
N GLY A 472 17.63 -3.33 0.56
CA GLY A 472 16.89 -2.91 -0.63
C GLY A 472 17.80 -2.51 -1.80
N THR A 473 19.09 -2.91 -1.77
CA THR A 473 20.04 -2.77 -2.89
C THR A 473 20.70 -4.12 -3.20
N LEU A 474 21.39 -4.21 -4.35
CA LEU A 474 22.28 -5.33 -4.69
C LEU A 474 23.73 -4.84 -4.69
N ALA A 475 24.17 -4.29 -3.57
CA ALA A 475 25.56 -3.90 -3.35
C ALA A 475 26.27 -4.93 -2.45
N PRO A 476 27.60 -5.13 -2.59
CA PRO A 476 28.33 -5.97 -1.66
C PRO A 476 28.12 -5.54 -0.20
N GLY A 477 27.78 -6.49 0.67
CA GLY A 477 27.41 -6.29 2.07
C GLY A 477 25.90 -6.16 2.30
N ALA A 478 25.07 -6.01 1.28
CA ALA A 478 23.61 -5.95 1.43
C ALA A 478 23.02 -7.33 1.71
N PRO A 479 21.96 -7.45 2.51
CA PRO A 479 21.14 -8.66 2.57
C PRO A 479 20.64 -9.03 1.16
N ALA A 480 20.70 -10.31 0.81
CA ALA A 480 20.34 -10.79 -0.52
C ALA A 480 18.82 -10.93 -0.69
N HIS A 481 18.15 -9.77 -0.71
CA HIS A 481 16.72 -9.63 -0.98
C HIS A 481 16.56 -9.22 -2.45
N PHE A 482 16.23 -10.17 -3.32
CA PHE A 482 16.12 -9.91 -4.75
C PHE A 482 15.02 -10.74 -5.41
N ALA A 483 14.61 -10.29 -6.58
CA ALA A 483 13.70 -11.06 -7.43
C ALA A 483 14.25 -11.17 -8.85
N VAL A 484 13.91 -12.27 -9.50
CA VAL A 484 14.27 -12.61 -10.87
C VAL A 484 13.03 -12.44 -11.75
N TRP A 485 13.19 -11.74 -12.86
CA TRP A 485 12.10 -11.30 -13.71
C TRP A 485 12.31 -11.69 -15.17
N GLU A 486 11.26 -12.09 -15.84
CA GLU A 486 11.16 -12.04 -17.29
C GLU A 486 10.70 -10.64 -17.68
N ALA A 487 11.49 -9.94 -18.48
CA ALA A 487 11.22 -8.61 -19.00
C ALA A 487 11.56 -8.58 -20.49
N ASP A 488 10.67 -8.01 -21.30
CA ASP A 488 10.84 -7.99 -22.75
C ASP A 488 11.98 -7.03 -23.15
N GLU A 489 12.05 -5.86 -22.53
CA GLU A 489 13.06 -4.85 -22.83
C GLU A 489 13.55 -4.15 -21.55
N LEU A 490 14.86 -3.93 -21.49
CA LEU A 490 15.49 -3.12 -20.45
C LEU A 490 15.96 -1.80 -21.04
N VAL A 491 15.49 -0.70 -20.49
CA VAL A 491 15.74 0.65 -20.98
C VAL A 491 16.48 1.49 -19.95
N VAL A 492 17.41 2.31 -20.45
CA VAL A 492 17.96 3.42 -19.66
C VAL A 492 17.04 4.61 -19.87
N VAL A 493 16.02 4.74 -19.02
CA VAL A 493 15.04 5.83 -19.16
C VAL A 493 15.72 7.15 -18.90
N GLY A 494 15.79 7.97 -19.96
CA GLY A 494 16.14 9.37 -19.86
C GLY A 494 15.04 10.16 -19.15
N SER A 495 15.44 11.11 -18.30
CA SER A 495 14.50 12.05 -17.71
C SER A 495 13.69 12.75 -18.80
N HIS A 496 12.38 12.93 -18.58
CA HIS A 496 11.54 13.79 -19.41
C HIS A 496 12.19 15.17 -19.62
N ALA A 497 11.88 15.83 -20.72
CA ALA A 497 12.53 17.01 -21.31
C ALA A 497 12.76 18.25 -20.40
N GLY A 498 12.53 18.16 -19.11
CA GLY A 498 12.72 19.23 -18.11
C GLY A 498 13.72 18.96 -17.00
N VAL A 499 14.17 17.71 -16.77
CA VAL A 499 15.03 17.36 -15.63
C VAL A 499 16.21 16.49 -16.09
N GLN A 500 17.41 17.08 -16.06
CA GLN A 500 18.72 16.42 -16.16
C GLN A 500 19.01 15.56 -17.42
N ARG A 501 19.26 16.23 -18.55
CA ARG A 501 19.69 15.61 -19.83
C ARG A 501 20.97 14.76 -19.75
N TRP A 502 21.76 14.86 -18.71
CA TRP A 502 23.04 14.16 -18.57
C TRP A 502 22.95 12.76 -17.91
N SER A 503 21.77 12.38 -17.36
CA SER A 503 21.57 11.02 -16.85
C SER A 503 21.10 9.99 -17.92
N THR A 504 20.92 10.45 -19.17
CA THR A 504 20.51 9.60 -20.31
C THR A 504 21.67 9.21 -21.23
N ASP A 505 22.88 9.68 -20.93
CA ASP A 505 24.05 9.24 -21.67
C ASP A 505 24.33 7.76 -21.31
N PRO A 506 24.34 6.81 -22.28
CA PRO A 506 24.75 5.43 -22.02
C PRO A 506 26.12 5.34 -21.35
N ARG A 507 26.97 6.38 -21.53
CA ARG A 507 28.27 6.51 -20.85
C ARG A 507 28.16 6.92 -19.39
N ALA A 508 27.00 7.38 -18.91
CA ALA A 508 26.77 7.74 -17.50
C ALA A 508 26.72 6.52 -16.57
N ARG A 509 26.78 5.30 -17.12
CA ARG A 509 26.79 4.02 -16.41
C ARG A 509 25.64 3.92 -15.38
N VAL A 510 24.42 4.04 -15.88
CA VAL A 510 23.22 3.88 -15.08
C VAL A 510 22.60 2.52 -15.38
N PRO A 511 22.27 1.68 -14.39
CA PRO A 511 21.65 0.40 -14.66
C PRO A 511 20.29 0.58 -15.34
N ALA A 512 20.01 -0.27 -16.34
CA ALA A 512 18.73 -0.30 -17.02
C ALA A 512 17.62 -0.85 -16.09
N LEU A 513 16.40 -0.42 -16.34
CA LEU A 513 15.16 -0.96 -15.74
C LEU A 513 14.27 -1.50 -16.87
N PRO A 514 13.33 -2.39 -16.56
CA PRO A 514 12.27 -2.76 -17.50
C PRO A 514 11.54 -1.54 -18.06
N ASP A 515 11.12 -1.62 -19.33
CA ASP A 515 10.26 -0.60 -19.90
C ASP A 515 8.90 -0.60 -19.19
N VAL A 516 8.56 0.55 -18.62
CA VAL A 516 7.27 0.77 -17.92
C VAL A 516 6.37 1.71 -18.71
N SER A 517 6.61 1.90 -20.01
CA SER A 517 5.69 2.68 -20.87
C SER A 517 4.28 2.06 -20.85
N PRO A 518 3.22 2.85 -21.12
CA PRO A 518 1.84 2.36 -21.03
C PRO A 518 1.56 1.13 -21.91
N GLU A 519 2.23 1.02 -23.05
CA GLU A 519 2.05 -0.04 -24.03
C GLU A 519 2.92 -1.27 -23.77
N ALA A 520 3.98 -1.16 -22.94
CA ALA A 520 4.88 -2.26 -22.64
C ALA A 520 4.21 -3.30 -21.74
N ALA A 521 4.53 -4.57 -21.95
CA ALA A 521 4.19 -5.62 -20.99
C ALA A 521 4.98 -5.44 -19.70
N LEU A 522 4.32 -5.57 -18.54
CA LEU A 522 5.01 -5.50 -17.26
C LEU A 522 5.82 -6.76 -17.00
N PRO A 523 6.97 -6.66 -16.32
CA PRO A 523 7.80 -7.81 -16.00
C PRO A 523 7.04 -8.88 -15.19
N ARG A 524 7.26 -10.14 -15.51
CA ARG A 524 6.71 -11.28 -14.78
C ARG A 524 7.75 -11.82 -13.79
N CYS A 525 7.37 -11.91 -12.52
CA CYS A 525 8.23 -12.51 -11.49
C CYS A 525 8.40 -14.02 -11.73
N VAL A 526 9.62 -14.50 -11.72
CA VAL A 526 9.98 -15.92 -11.86
C VAL A 526 10.40 -16.50 -10.52
N GLN A 527 11.20 -15.76 -9.76
CA GLN A 527 11.67 -16.18 -8.45
C GLN A 527 11.82 -14.97 -7.53
N THR A 528 11.57 -15.18 -6.25
CA THR A 528 11.77 -14.19 -5.19
C THR A 528 12.65 -14.79 -4.11
N PHE A 529 13.63 -14.02 -3.63
CA PHE A 529 14.61 -14.44 -2.62
C PHE A 529 14.65 -13.45 -1.47
N ARG A 530 14.66 -13.98 -0.25
CA ARG A 530 14.93 -13.23 0.97
C ARG A 530 16.10 -13.87 1.72
N ASP A 531 17.09 -13.06 2.11
CA ASP A 531 18.33 -13.53 2.72
C ASP A 531 18.98 -14.67 1.91
N GLY A 532 18.93 -14.56 0.57
CA GLY A 532 19.45 -15.58 -0.37
C GLY A 532 18.65 -16.88 -0.42
N ALA A 533 17.64 -17.06 0.40
CA ALA A 533 16.75 -18.22 0.36
C ALA A 533 15.53 -17.95 -0.56
N PRO A 534 15.11 -18.93 -1.37
CA PRO A 534 13.94 -18.78 -2.22
C PRO A 534 12.66 -18.68 -1.39
N VAL A 535 11.86 -17.64 -1.66
CA VAL A 535 10.53 -17.41 -1.09
C VAL A 535 9.44 -17.87 -2.05
N TYR A 536 9.70 -17.69 -3.36
CA TYR A 536 8.80 -18.08 -4.44
C TYR A 536 9.59 -18.56 -5.66
N SER A 537 9.04 -19.55 -6.36
CA SER A 537 9.52 -20.00 -7.67
C SER A 537 8.34 -20.42 -8.54
N ALA A 538 8.18 -19.78 -9.71
CA ALA A 538 7.14 -20.12 -10.68
C ALA A 538 7.32 -21.56 -11.23
N GLU A 539 8.55 -22.06 -11.30
CA GLU A 539 8.86 -23.41 -11.80
C GLU A 539 8.47 -24.52 -10.80
N ALA A 540 8.33 -24.19 -9.51
CA ALA A 540 7.91 -25.16 -8.49
C ALA A 540 6.38 -25.23 -8.32
N ALA A 541 5.65 -24.30 -8.92
CA ALA A 541 4.18 -24.18 -8.81
C ALA A 541 3.43 -24.85 -10.00
N GLY A 542 4.17 -25.46 -10.98
CA GLY A 542 3.64 -26.12 -12.17
C GLY A 542 3.40 -27.62 -12.03
#